data_faa60d4c345535a60ce381420b84232c
#
_entry.id   faa60d4c345535a60ce381420b84232c
#
_cell.length_a   1.000
_cell.length_b   1.000
_cell.length_c   1.000
_cell.angle_alpha   90.00
_cell.angle_beta   90.00
_cell.angle_gamma   90.00
#
_symmetry.space_group_name_H-M   'P 1'
#
loop_
_entity.id
_entity.type
_entity.pdbx_description
1 polymer ?
#
loop_
_entity_poly.entity_id
_entity_poly.type
_entity_poly.pdbx_seq_one_letter_code
_entity_poly.pdbx_strand_id
1 'polypeptide(L)'
;MSKATPSHDWLRLPPSSFVDTLSEDEDIEDVVALSGVAAPEWLQPLSIPANWRQLSVPETPPQAPARMVVFGPLGNGEWQAADTINVTGFTGWPTFYHVYRNADHVLRGLNSTNIAVRVLPVPPIQWTAATRSSGTAVVGDRSVWIQESHYIAGSDQPHASRLIVHSIVVASATLERLAENITHLSDEVYQGFINALTTERHAR
;
A
#
# COMPACT_ATOMS: atom_id res chain seq x y z
N MET A 1 31.87 19.96 13.28
CA MET A 1 30.65 20.08 12.47
C MET A 1 30.04 18.70 12.37
N SER A 2 29.01 18.45 13.16
CA SER A 2 28.30 17.15 13.18
C SER A 2 27.43 17.09 11.94
N LYS A 3 27.64 16.11 11.05
CA LYS A 3 26.74 15.82 9.92
C LYS A 3 25.46 15.22 10.50
N ALA A 4 24.39 15.99 10.48
CA ALA A 4 23.07 15.44 10.76
C ALA A 4 22.79 14.35 9.72
N THR A 5 22.59 13.14 10.19
CA THR A 5 22.08 12.04 9.35
C THR A 5 20.67 12.44 8.91
N PRO A 6 20.36 12.49 7.59
CA PRO A 6 19.00 12.79 7.16
C PRO A 6 18.07 11.74 7.74
N SER A 7 17.06 12.16 8.46
CA SER A 7 16.05 11.24 8.99
C SER A 7 15.20 10.72 7.83
N HIS A 8 15.10 9.40 7.69
CA HIS A 8 14.22 8.74 6.74
C HIS A 8 12.74 8.77 7.20
N ASP A 9 12.41 9.64 8.17
CA ASP A 9 11.11 9.67 8.85
C ASP A 9 9.92 9.97 7.92
N TRP A 10 10.15 10.60 6.78
CA TRP A 10 9.08 10.87 5.83
C TRP A 10 8.56 9.61 5.08
N LEU A 11 9.30 8.51 5.10
CA LEU A 11 8.83 7.21 4.59
C LEU A 11 8.04 6.42 5.63
N ARG A 12 8.06 6.84 6.88
CA ARG A 12 7.25 6.27 7.93
C ARG A 12 5.90 6.97 7.90
N LEU A 13 4.93 6.35 7.24
CA LEU A 13 3.54 6.73 7.43
C LEU A 13 3.20 6.66 8.93
N PRO A 14 2.25 7.48 9.40
CA PRO A 14 1.91 7.53 10.82
C PRO A 14 1.57 6.14 11.36
N PRO A 15 1.74 5.91 12.66
CA PRO A 15 1.52 4.61 13.30
C PRO A 15 0.09 4.05 13.14
N SER A 16 -0.87 4.90 12.81
CA SER A 16 -2.25 4.50 12.52
C SER A 16 -2.39 4.18 11.03
N SER A 17 -2.39 2.91 10.71
CA SER A 17 -2.57 2.39 9.35
C SER A 17 -3.99 1.85 9.16
N PHE A 18 -4.36 1.55 7.91
CA PHE A 18 -5.62 0.83 7.65
C PHE A 18 -5.64 -0.54 8.37
N VAL A 19 -4.49 -1.16 8.61
CA VAL A 19 -4.36 -2.41 9.36
C VAL A 19 -4.81 -2.24 10.80
N ASP A 20 -4.54 -1.09 11.44
CA ASP A 20 -4.99 -0.82 12.81
C ASP A 20 -6.52 -0.73 12.85
N THR A 21 -7.13 -0.03 11.88
CA THR A 21 -8.60 0.03 11.80
C THR A 21 -9.23 -1.33 11.48
N LEU A 22 -8.55 -2.18 10.71
CA LEU A 22 -8.99 -3.54 10.44
C LEU A 22 -8.96 -4.40 11.70
N SER A 23 -7.92 -4.23 12.52
CA SER A 23 -7.75 -4.98 13.78
C SER A 23 -8.76 -4.59 14.87
N GLU A 24 -9.46 -3.46 14.70
CA GLU A 24 -10.54 -3.01 15.60
C GLU A 24 -11.90 -3.60 15.21
N ASP A 25 -12.01 -4.28 14.07
CA ASP A 25 -13.26 -4.92 13.60
C ASP A 25 -13.46 -6.25 14.35
N GLU A 26 -14.61 -6.42 14.99
CA GLU A 26 -14.94 -7.61 15.81
C GLU A 26 -14.99 -8.91 14.98
N ASP A 27 -15.20 -8.81 13.66
CA ASP A 27 -15.25 -9.94 12.74
C ASP A 27 -13.87 -10.34 12.19
N ILE A 28 -12.79 -9.66 12.65
CA ILE A 28 -11.42 -9.87 12.17
C ILE A 28 -10.53 -10.40 13.29
N GLU A 29 -9.87 -11.52 13.01
CA GLU A 29 -8.94 -12.17 13.95
C GLU A 29 -7.58 -12.46 13.28
N ASP A 30 -6.57 -12.77 14.08
CA ASP A 30 -5.27 -13.28 13.65
C ASP A 30 -4.53 -12.39 12.64
N VAL A 31 -4.57 -11.09 12.84
CA VAL A 31 -3.93 -10.10 11.95
C VAL A 31 -2.41 -10.23 12.00
N VAL A 32 -1.78 -10.58 10.87
CA VAL A 32 -0.34 -10.81 10.77
C VAL A 32 0.24 -10.23 9.48
N ALA A 33 1.35 -9.52 9.57
CA ALA A 33 2.08 -9.06 8.38
C ALA A 33 2.73 -10.23 7.64
N LEU A 34 2.64 -10.22 6.31
CA LEU A 34 3.20 -11.25 5.44
C LEU A 34 4.31 -10.64 4.57
N SER A 35 5.48 -11.29 4.56
CA SER A 35 6.62 -10.89 3.74
C SER A 35 7.36 -12.11 3.18
N GLY A 36 8.29 -11.88 2.27
CA GLY A 36 9.08 -12.94 1.66
C GLY A 36 8.21 -14.01 1.00
N VAL A 37 8.42 -15.26 1.35
CA VAL A 37 7.69 -16.41 0.79
C VAL A 37 6.23 -16.51 1.23
N ALA A 38 5.84 -15.79 2.27
CA ALA A 38 4.45 -15.74 2.73
C ALA A 38 3.61 -14.69 1.99
N ALA A 39 4.25 -13.76 1.27
CA ALA A 39 3.56 -12.80 0.42
C ALA A 39 3.03 -13.48 -0.87
N PRO A 40 1.93 -12.98 -1.46
CA PRO A 40 1.42 -13.51 -2.71
C PRO A 40 2.46 -13.52 -3.84
N GLU A 41 2.62 -14.66 -4.52
CA GLU A 41 3.64 -14.84 -5.56
C GLU A 41 3.51 -13.83 -6.71
N TRP A 42 2.30 -13.40 -7.04
CA TRP A 42 2.04 -12.44 -8.11
C TRP A 42 2.62 -11.03 -7.85
N LEU A 43 3.03 -10.72 -6.62
CA LEU A 43 3.71 -9.45 -6.30
C LEU A 43 5.16 -9.40 -6.80
N GLN A 44 5.81 -10.55 -7.00
CA GLN A 44 7.22 -10.60 -7.37
C GLN A 44 7.49 -10.16 -8.82
N PRO A 45 6.70 -10.59 -9.83
CA PRO A 45 6.94 -10.23 -11.23
C PRO A 45 6.41 -8.84 -11.62
N LEU A 46 5.87 -8.04 -10.68
CA LEU A 46 5.37 -6.70 -11.00
C LEU A 46 6.48 -5.83 -11.60
N SER A 47 6.20 -5.23 -12.74
CA SER A 47 7.18 -4.41 -13.44
C SER A 47 7.51 -3.12 -12.68
N ILE A 48 8.72 -2.61 -12.90
CA ILE A 48 9.22 -1.40 -12.28
C ILE A 48 9.52 -0.40 -13.39
N PRO A 49 8.99 0.84 -13.34
CA PRO A 49 9.28 1.85 -14.36
C PRO A 49 10.78 2.16 -14.46
N ALA A 50 11.22 2.60 -15.63
CA ALA A 50 12.60 2.99 -15.83
C ALA A 50 13.04 4.06 -14.80
N ASN A 51 14.29 3.93 -14.31
CA ASN A 51 14.90 4.78 -13.29
C ASN A 51 14.31 4.66 -11.86
N TRP A 52 13.34 3.79 -11.64
CA TRP A 52 12.98 3.34 -10.30
C TRP A 52 13.83 2.15 -9.89
N ARG A 53 14.01 1.95 -8.60
CA ARG A 53 14.86 0.89 -8.06
C ARG A 53 14.20 0.20 -6.89
N GLN A 54 14.23 -1.12 -6.93
CA GLN A 54 13.82 -1.92 -5.80
C GLN A 54 14.87 -1.84 -4.69
N LEU A 55 14.40 -1.65 -3.47
CA LEU A 55 15.23 -1.72 -2.28
C LEU A 55 15.10 -3.10 -1.66
N SER A 56 16.24 -3.63 -1.21
CA SER A 56 16.22 -4.79 -0.31
C SER A 56 15.72 -4.34 1.06
N VAL A 57 14.56 -4.83 1.44
CA VAL A 57 14.00 -4.58 2.76
C VAL A 57 14.52 -5.68 3.69
N PRO A 58 15.17 -5.33 4.83
CA PRO A 58 15.58 -6.32 5.82
C PRO A 58 14.34 -7.08 6.33
N GLU A 59 14.46 -8.39 6.48
CA GLU A 59 13.36 -9.25 6.97
C GLU A 59 13.00 -9.03 8.46
N THR A 60 13.50 -8.01 9.07
CA THR A 60 13.28 -7.61 10.46
C THR A 60 12.64 -6.22 10.51
N PRO A 61 11.63 -6.00 11.21
CA PRO A 61 10.66 -6.60 12.12
C PRO A 61 9.24 -6.71 11.50
N PRO A 62 8.17 -7.01 12.28
CA PRO A 62 6.86 -7.48 11.78
C PRO A 62 6.08 -6.54 10.85
N GLN A 63 6.65 -5.44 10.41
CA GLN A 63 6.01 -4.45 9.53
C GLN A 63 6.84 -4.13 8.27
N ALA A 64 7.81 -4.98 7.93
CA ALA A 64 8.57 -4.77 6.71
C ALA A 64 7.66 -4.91 5.48
N PRO A 65 7.67 -3.95 4.52
CA PRO A 65 6.90 -4.06 3.30
C PRO A 65 7.33 -5.29 2.50
N ALA A 66 6.37 -5.96 1.86
CA ALA A 66 6.63 -7.07 0.95
C ALA A 66 7.43 -6.61 -0.28
N ARG A 67 7.25 -5.34 -0.67
CA ARG A 67 7.99 -4.71 -1.77
C ARG A 67 8.17 -3.22 -1.48
N MET A 68 9.33 -2.70 -1.86
CA MET A 68 9.61 -1.26 -1.85
C MET A 68 10.44 -0.88 -3.07
N VAL A 69 9.99 0.11 -3.82
CA VAL A 69 10.73 0.73 -4.91
C VAL A 69 10.79 2.24 -4.75
N VAL A 70 11.88 2.86 -5.18
CA VAL A 70 12.10 4.30 -4.99
C VAL A 70 12.61 4.94 -6.26
N PHE A 71 12.30 6.24 -6.40
CA PHE A 71 12.81 7.11 -7.46
C PHE A 71 13.58 8.28 -6.86
N GLY A 72 14.75 8.58 -7.40
CA GLY A 72 15.60 9.70 -6.98
C GLY A 72 17.06 9.32 -6.79
N PRO A 73 17.91 10.27 -6.36
CA PRO A 73 19.35 10.05 -6.21
C PRO A 73 19.69 8.98 -5.18
N LEU A 74 20.80 8.27 -5.40
CA LEU A 74 21.36 7.30 -4.46
C LEU A 74 22.18 8.02 -3.38
N GLY A 75 22.08 7.51 -2.16
CA GLY A 75 23.11 7.73 -1.13
C GLY A 75 22.82 8.79 -0.08
N ASN A 76 21.82 9.65 -0.24
CA ASN A 76 21.50 10.68 0.76
C ASN A 76 20.05 10.58 1.31
N GLY A 77 19.30 9.55 0.91
CA GLY A 77 17.90 9.38 1.35
C GLY A 77 16.92 10.43 0.83
N GLU A 78 17.34 11.28 -0.10
CA GLU A 78 16.49 12.30 -0.73
C GLU A 78 15.70 11.72 -1.89
N TRP A 79 14.95 10.66 -1.65
CA TRP A 79 14.08 10.11 -2.69
C TRP A 79 12.97 11.10 -3.02
N GLN A 80 12.62 11.14 -4.29
CA GLN A 80 11.57 12.00 -4.82
C GLN A 80 10.23 11.29 -4.87
N ALA A 81 10.26 9.96 -4.89
CA ALA A 81 9.09 9.12 -4.77
C ALA A 81 9.44 7.75 -4.16
N ALA A 82 8.46 7.15 -3.52
CA ALA A 82 8.51 5.78 -3.02
C ALA A 82 7.17 5.08 -3.30
N ASP A 83 7.26 3.81 -3.65
CA ASP A 83 6.15 2.88 -3.82
C ASP A 83 6.38 1.71 -2.88
N THR A 84 5.39 1.40 -2.05
CA THR A 84 5.47 0.33 -1.07
C THR A 84 4.24 -0.56 -1.13
N ILE A 85 4.44 -1.86 -0.98
CA ILE A 85 3.37 -2.83 -0.88
C ILE A 85 3.51 -3.57 0.45
N ASN A 86 2.50 -3.46 1.28
CA ASN A 86 2.37 -4.21 2.52
C ASN A 86 1.29 -5.27 2.34
N VAL A 87 1.50 -6.44 2.90
CA VAL A 87 0.54 -7.54 2.87
C VAL A 87 0.25 -7.99 4.29
N THR A 88 -1.03 -8.12 4.59
CA THR A 88 -1.52 -8.60 5.88
C THR A 88 -2.43 -9.80 5.66
N GLY A 89 -2.18 -10.89 6.38
CA GLY A 89 -3.07 -12.04 6.49
C GLY A 89 -3.97 -11.87 7.70
N PHE A 90 -5.18 -12.41 7.63
CA PHE A 90 -6.13 -12.39 8.74
C PHE A 90 -7.21 -13.48 8.57
N THR A 91 -8.00 -13.69 9.61
CA THR A 91 -9.20 -14.54 9.61
C THR A 91 -10.43 -13.65 9.58
N GLY A 92 -11.47 -14.04 8.84
CA GLY A 92 -12.70 -13.26 8.68
C GLY A 92 -12.70 -12.32 7.47
N TRP A 93 -13.64 -11.39 7.42
CA TRP A 93 -13.76 -10.38 6.34
C TRP A 93 -14.41 -9.10 6.86
N PRO A 94 -13.84 -7.93 6.57
CA PRO A 94 -14.46 -6.67 6.96
C PRO A 94 -15.67 -6.37 6.06
N THR A 95 -16.64 -5.65 6.58
CA THR A 95 -17.73 -5.16 5.75
C THR A 95 -17.22 -4.14 4.72
N PHE A 96 -17.84 -4.09 3.53
CA PHE A 96 -17.49 -3.08 2.52
C PHE A 96 -17.61 -1.65 3.06
N TYR A 97 -18.61 -1.42 3.92
CA TYR A 97 -18.79 -0.11 4.56
C TYR A 97 -17.59 0.27 5.45
N HIS A 98 -17.06 -0.67 6.22
CA HIS A 98 -15.88 -0.46 7.04
C HIS A 98 -14.65 -0.10 6.16
N VAL A 99 -14.43 -0.88 5.09
CA VAL A 99 -13.34 -0.64 4.14
C VAL A 99 -13.44 0.75 3.50
N TYR A 100 -14.60 1.10 2.98
CA TYR A 100 -14.79 2.39 2.30
C TYR A 100 -14.66 3.57 3.24
N ARG A 101 -15.24 3.49 4.43
CA ARG A 101 -15.21 4.56 5.45
C ARG A 101 -13.79 4.88 5.92
N ASN A 102 -12.92 3.88 5.94
CA ASN A 102 -11.55 4.01 6.42
C ASN A 102 -10.49 4.13 5.29
N ALA A 103 -10.93 4.15 4.03
CA ALA A 103 -10.04 4.19 2.87
C ALA A 103 -9.10 5.42 2.85
N ASP A 104 -9.45 6.51 3.50
CA ASP A 104 -8.66 7.74 3.62
C ASP A 104 -8.11 7.97 5.04
N HIS A 105 -8.12 6.95 5.90
CA HIS A 105 -7.74 7.07 7.31
C HIS A 105 -6.34 7.67 7.48
N VAL A 106 -5.34 7.15 6.75
CA VAL A 106 -3.96 7.65 6.78
C VAL A 106 -3.89 9.12 6.32
N LEU A 107 -4.60 9.47 5.25
CA LEU A 107 -4.61 10.84 4.73
C LEU A 107 -5.23 11.81 5.73
N ARG A 108 -6.31 11.42 6.40
CA ARG A 108 -6.90 12.22 7.48
C ARG A 108 -5.94 12.38 8.67
N GLY A 109 -5.27 11.30 9.07
CA GLY A 109 -4.27 11.33 10.14
C GLY A 109 -3.08 12.24 9.83
N LEU A 110 -2.73 12.42 8.55
CA LEU A 110 -1.71 13.35 8.07
C LEU A 110 -2.22 14.79 7.85
N ASN A 111 -3.49 15.08 8.17
CA ASN A 111 -4.14 16.35 7.87
C ASN A 111 -4.01 16.74 6.38
N SER A 112 -4.14 15.74 5.50
CA SER A 112 -4.02 15.94 4.06
C SER A 112 -5.12 16.85 3.51
N THR A 113 -4.80 17.57 2.46
CA THR A 113 -5.74 18.38 1.68
C THR A 113 -6.08 17.68 0.36
N ASN A 114 -7.16 18.12 -0.29
CA ASN A 114 -7.61 17.57 -1.58
C ASN A 114 -7.78 16.05 -1.56
N ILE A 115 -8.33 15.52 -0.45
CA ILE A 115 -8.57 14.08 -0.32
C ILE A 115 -9.65 13.66 -1.30
N ALA A 116 -9.33 12.66 -2.09
CA ALA A 116 -10.25 11.96 -2.99
C ALA A 116 -10.27 10.48 -2.66
N VAL A 117 -11.46 9.89 -2.58
CA VAL A 117 -11.66 8.44 -2.36
C VAL A 117 -12.49 7.87 -3.49
N ARG A 118 -12.09 6.73 -4.01
CA ARG A 118 -12.84 6.00 -5.04
C ARG A 118 -12.85 4.50 -4.77
N VAL A 119 -13.95 3.87 -5.12
CA VAL A 119 -14.06 2.40 -5.20
C VAL A 119 -13.48 1.97 -6.54
N LEU A 120 -12.64 0.94 -6.51
CA LEU A 120 -12.13 0.31 -7.73
C LEU A 120 -13.01 -0.90 -8.08
N PRO A 121 -13.33 -1.11 -9.36
CA PRO A 121 -14.08 -2.27 -9.78
C PRO A 121 -13.35 -3.57 -9.43
N VAL A 122 -14.07 -4.54 -8.90
CA VAL A 122 -13.57 -5.90 -8.66
C VAL A 122 -14.53 -6.92 -9.25
N PRO A 123 -14.08 -8.12 -9.64
CA PRO A 123 -14.99 -9.19 -10.04
C PRO A 123 -16.03 -9.44 -8.94
N PRO A 124 -17.26 -9.89 -9.28
CA PRO A 124 -18.31 -10.17 -8.32
C PRO A 124 -18.01 -11.46 -7.53
N ILE A 125 -16.95 -11.43 -6.76
CA ILE A 125 -16.52 -12.48 -5.84
C ILE A 125 -16.85 -12.01 -4.44
N GLN A 126 -17.44 -12.90 -3.65
CA GLN A 126 -17.84 -12.61 -2.28
C GLN A 126 -16.62 -12.15 -1.45
N TRP A 127 -16.84 -11.19 -0.56
CA TRP A 127 -15.82 -10.64 0.35
C TRP A 127 -14.60 -10.00 -0.34
N THR A 128 -14.76 -9.53 -1.56
CA THR A 128 -13.71 -8.77 -2.24
C THR A 128 -14.06 -7.28 -2.29
N ALA A 129 -13.06 -6.46 -2.06
CA ALA A 129 -13.18 -5.01 -2.16
C ALA A 129 -11.85 -4.39 -2.63
N ALA A 130 -11.95 -3.27 -3.35
CA ALA A 130 -10.81 -2.45 -3.63
C ALA A 130 -11.18 -0.96 -3.56
N THR A 131 -10.34 -0.19 -2.88
CA THR A 131 -10.49 1.26 -2.76
C THR A 131 -9.17 1.94 -3.06
N ARG A 132 -9.24 3.20 -3.47
CA ARG A 132 -8.07 4.06 -3.63
C ARG A 132 -8.40 5.45 -3.11
N SER A 133 -7.52 5.96 -2.28
CA SER A 133 -7.55 7.34 -1.82
C SER A 133 -6.30 8.09 -2.27
N SER A 134 -6.39 9.39 -2.39
CA SER A 134 -5.24 10.25 -2.65
C SER A 134 -5.43 11.61 -2.00
N GLY A 135 -4.32 12.30 -1.72
CA GLY A 135 -4.33 13.62 -1.12
C GLY A 135 -2.94 14.22 -1.06
N THR A 136 -2.84 15.46 -0.61
CA THR A 136 -1.57 16.16 -0.41
C THR A 136 -1.38 16.47 1.07
N ALA A 137 -0.21 16.12 1.60
CA ALA A 137 0.17 16.36 2.99
C ALA A 137 1.49 17.10 3.08
N VAL A 138 1.79 17.63 4.27
CA VAL A 138 3.12 18.09 4.63
C VAL A 138 3.71 17.11 5.63
N VAL A 139 4.80 16.46 5.26
CA VAL A 139 5.51 15.49 6.11
C VAL A 139 6.90 16.06 6.41
N GLY A 140 7.13 16.42 7.69
CA GLY A 140 8.27 17.23 8.06
C GLY A 140 8.19 18.63 7.43
N ASP A 141 9.14 18.96 6.56
CA ASP A 141 9.21 20.23 5.81
C ASP A 141 8.83 20.06 4.32
N ARG A 142 8.37 18.89 3.91
CA ARG A 142 8.12 18.55 2.51
C ARG A 142 6.65 18.40 2.20
N SER A 143 6.22 19.04 1.12
CA SER A 143 4.91 18.77 0.53
C SER A 143 5.00 17.50 -0.30
N VAL A 144 4.11 16.54 -0.01
CA VAL A 144 4.03 15.26 -0.70
C VAL A 144 2.60 14.99 -1.16
N TRP A 145 2.47 14.37 -2.32
CA TRP A 145 1.24 13.73 -2.75
C TRP A 145 1.31 12.25 -2.37
N ILE A 146 0.21 11.75 -1.84
CA ILE A 146 0.09 10.38 -1.36
C ILE A 146 -1.09 9.74 -2.07
N GLN A 147 -0.91 8.51 -2.55
CA GLN A 147 -1.98 7.62 -2.97
C GLN A 147 -1.89 6.33 -2.17
N GLU A 148 -3.01 5.89 -1.65
CA GLU A 148 -3.12 4.61 -0.95
C GLU A 148 -4.25 3.80 -1.56
N SER A 149 -3.97 2.55 -1.89
CA SER A 149 -4.95 1.60 -2.42
C SER A 149 -5.01 0.39 -1.50
N HIS A 150 -6.23 -0.02 -1.16
CA HIS A 150 -6.52 -1.20 -0.35
C HIS A 150 -7.18 -2.24 -1.22
N TYR A 151 -6.62 -3.44 -1.23
CA TYR A 151 -7.17 -4.58 -1.96
C TYR A 151 -7.43 -5.70 -0.96
N ILE A 152 -8.68 -6.12 -0.85
CA ILE A 152 -9.11 -7.11 0.12
C ILE A 152 -9.69 -8.32 -0.60
N ALA A 153 -9.18 -9.49 -0.25
CA ALA A 153 -9.72 -10.80 -0.60
C ALA A 153 -10.02 -11.54 0.70
N GLY A 154 -11.30 -11.61 1.07
CA GLY A 154 -11.78 -12.36 2.23
C GLY A 154 -11.94 -13.84 1.92
N SER A 155 -11.91 -14.66 2.96
CA SER A 155 -12.08 -16.11 2.89
C SER A 155 -12.83 -16.61 4.13
N ASP A 156 -13.57 -17.70 3.97
CA ASP A 156 -14.17 -18.48 5.06
C ASP A 156 -13.17 -19.42 5.75
N GLN A 157 -11.98 -19.55 5.17
CA GLN A 157 -10.91 -20.36 5.75
C GLN A 157 -10.07 -19.52 6.72
N PRO A 158 -9.71 -20.06 7.91
CA PRO A 158 -8.81 -19.38 8.83
C PRO A 158 -7.49 -18.96 8.17
N HIS A 159 -7.01 -17.77 8.50
CA HIS A 159 -5.73 -17.20 8.01
C HIS A 159 -5.62 -17.06 6.47
N ALA A 160 -6.72 -17.21 5.73
CA ALA A 160 -6.69 -17.16 4.26
C ALA A 160 -7.10 -15.80 3.68
N SER A 161 -7.69 -14.92 4.50
CA SER A 161 -7.99 -13.55 4.07
C SER A 161 -6.72 -12.72 3.91
N ARG A 162 -6.72 -11.80 2.94
CA ARG A 162 -5.59 -10.94 2.61
C ARG A 162 -6.02 -9.50 2.44
N LEU A 163 -5.25 -8.61 3.05
CA LEU A 163 -5.24 -7.18 2.76
C LEU A 163 -3.90 -6.83 2.11
N ILE A 164 -3.95 -6.16 0.97
CA ILE A 164 -2.79 -5.57 0.32
C ILE A 164 -2.96 -4.06 0.38
N VAL A 165 -2.03 -3.38 1.03
CA VAL A 165 -1.95 -1.92 1.07
C VAL A 165 -0.83 -1.49 0.14
N HIS A 166 -1.19 -0.78 -0.91
CA HIS A 166 -0.27 -0.22 -1.88
C HIS A 166 -0.22 1.29 -1.73
N SER A 167 0.92 1.81 -1.30
CA SER A 167 1.11 3.24 -1.02
C SER A 167 2.18 3.83 -1.92
N ILE A 168 1.83 4.93 -2.61
CA ILE A 168 2.75 5.73 -3.43
C ILE A 168 2.85 7.11 -2.79
N VAL A 169 4.07 7.51 -2.45
CA VAL A 169 4.39 8.84 -1.89
C VAL A 169 5.31 9.56 -2.85
N VAL A 170 4.95 10.77 -3.26
CA VAL A 170 5.68 11.55 -4.26
C VAL A 170 5.88 12.97 -3.78
N ALA A 171 7.10 13.49 -3.85
CA ALA A 171 7.35 14.92 -3.62
C ALA A 171 6.49 15.76 -4.59
N SER A 172 5.68 16.69 -4.06
CA SER A 172 4.69 17.44 -4.87
C SER A 172 5.31 18.12 -6.08
N ALA A 173 6.57 18.58 -5.97
CA ALA A 173 7.30 19.20 -7.07
C ALA A 173 7.63 18.26 -8.24
N THR A 174 7.52 16.95 -8.06
CA THR A 174 7.82 15.94 -9.08
C THR A 174 6.60 15.19 -9.58
N LEU A 175 5.43 15.46 -9.02
CA LEU A 175 4.19 14.73 -9.25
C LEU A 175 3.83 14.68 -10.75
N GLU A 176 3.83 15.82 -11.44
CA GLU A 176 3.48 15.90 -12.85
C GLU A 176 4.46 15.08 -13.72
N ARG A 177 5.75 15.18 -13.43
CA ARG A 177 6.79 14.42 -14.16
C ARG A 177 6.68 12.92 -13.98
N LEU A 178 6.16 12.45 -12.85
CA LEU A 178 6.04 11.02 -12.52
C LEU A 178 4.62 10.47 -12.75
N ALA A 179 3.71 11.25 -13.31
CA ALA A 179 2.30 10.85 -13.46
C ALA A 179 2.12 9.50 -14.20
N GLU A 180 2.84 9.29 -15.30
CA GLU A 180 2.80 8.03 -16.05
C GLU A 180 3.35 6.85 -15.23
N ASN A 181 4.45 7.06 -14.48
CA ASN A 181 5.03 6.04 -13.62
C ASN A 181 4.08 5.66 -12.49
N ILE A 182 3.42 6.65 -11.87
CA ILE A 182 2.42 6.45 -10.81
C ILE A 182 1.24 5.62 -11.35
N THR A 183 0.76 5.97 -12.54
CA THR A 183 -0.32 5.23 -13.21
C THR A 183 0.13 3.78 -13.46
N HIS A 184 1.30 3.58 -14.05
CA HIS A 184 1.85 2.26 -14.31
C HIS A 184 1.96 1.41 -13.04
N LEU A 185 2.59 1.92 -11.97
CA LEU A 185 2.72 1.21 -10.69
C LEU A 185 1.34 0.84 -10.10
N SER A 186 0.40 1.79 -10.16
CA SER A 186 -0.96 1.59 -9.66
C SER A 186 -1.73 0.52 -10.42
N ASP A 187 -1.58 0.51 -11.75
CA ASP A 187 -2.29 -0.42 -12.63
C ASP A 187 -1.68 -1.83 -12.54
N GLU A 188 -0.36 -1.96 -12.43
CA GLU A 188 0.32 -3.24 -12.24
C GLU A 188 -0.20 -3.97 -10.99
N VAL A 189 -0.26 -3.27 -9.85
CA VAL A 189 -0.76 -3.88 -8.60
C VAL A 189 -2.25 -4.21 -8.70
N TYR A 190 -3.05 -3.31 -9.27
CA TYR A 190 -4.48 -3.53 -9.45
C TYR A 190 -4.77 -4.73 -10.37
N GLN A 191 -4.11 -4.80 -11.53
CA GLN A 191 -4.28 -5.91 -12.46
C GLN A 191 -3.78 -7.23 -11.88
N GLY A 192 -2.64 -7.20 -11.16
CA GLY A 192 -2.12 -8.36 -10.44
C GLY A 192 -3.15 -8.92 -9.45
N PHE A 193 -3.80 -8.05 -8.67
CA PHE A 193 -4.86 -8.43 -7.75
C PHE A 193 -6.07 -9.03 -8.47
N ILE A 194 -6.57 -8.38 -9.54
CA ILE A 194 -7.71 -8.89 -10.33
C ILE A 194 -7.41 -10.25 -10.94
N ASN A 195 -6.20 -10.44 -11.48
CA ASN A 195 -5.77 -11.70 -12.07
C ASN A 195 -5.69 -12.81 -11.00
N ALA A 196 -5.16 -12.51 -9.82
CA ALA A 196 -5.10 -13.47 -8.71
C ALA A 196 -6.50 -13.96 -8.30
N LEU A 197 -7.45 -13.04 -8.11
CA LEU A 197 -8.84 -13.36 -7.79
C LEU A 197 -9.49 -14.28 -8.83
N THR A 198 -9.23 -14.04 -10.11
CA THR A 198 -9.83 -14.83 -11.19
C THR A 198 -9.19 -16.21 -11.32
N THR A 199 -7.89 -16.33 -11.07
CA THR A 199 -7.15 -17.60 -11.11
C THR A 199 -7.56 -18.52 -9.96
N GLU A 200 -7.67 -18.00 -8.75
CA GLU A 200 -8.11 -18.78 -7.58
C GLU A 200 -9.54 -19.31 -7.73
N ARG A 201 -10.39 -18.58 -8.43
CA ARG A 201 -11.76 -19.04 -8.74
C ARG A 201 -11.80 -20.26 -9.68
N HIS A 202 -10.85 -20.36 -10.62
CA HIS A 202 -10.79 -21.48 -11.56
C HIS A 202 -10.15 -22.74 -10.96
N ALA A 203 -9.46 -22.59 -9.83
CA ALA A 203 -8.79 -23.69 -9.13
C ALA A 203 -9.68 -24.41 -8.08
N ARG A 204 -10.85 -23.83 -7.77
CA ARG A 204 -11.88 -24.39 -6.87
C ARG A 204 -13.01 -25.03 -7.65
#